data_55082d4863ceab4606f9cc9f309b7333
#
_entry.id   55082d4863ceab4606f9cc9f309b7333
#
_cell.length_a   1.000
_cell.length_b   1.000
_cell.length_c   1.000
_cell.angle_alpha   90.00
_cell.angle_beta   90.00
_cell.angle_gamma   90.00
#
_symmetry.space_group_name_H-M   'P 1'
#
loop_
_entity.id
_entity.type
_entity.pdbx_description
1 polymer ?
#
loop_
_entity_poly.entity_id
_entity_poly.type
_entity_poly.pdbx_seq_one_letter_code
_entity_poly.pdbx_strand_id
1 'polypeptide(L)'
;MKNVLIIGSTGQIGSELTMKLRSIYNGNIVAGYIPGAEPKGELAESGPSAIVDITNEQQIAETVSKYHIDTIYNLAALLSAVAEAKPQLAWKIGMGGLFNVLEVARTMKCAVFTPSSIGVFGNNTPKDKTPQDTIRNPRTMYGVTKVSGELLSDYYNIRFGVDTRSVRFPGLISYVTPPGGGTTDYAVD
;
A
#
# COMPACT_ATOMS: atom_id res chain seq x y z
N MET A 1 19.83 -7.96 -8.30
CA MET A 1 19.29 -8.29 -6.98
C MET A 1 18.24 -7.25 -6.68
N LYS A 2 17.06 -7.61 -6.17
CA LYS A 2 16.00 -6.65 -5.80
C LYS A 2 15.86 -6.67 -4.29
N ASN A 3 15.90 -5.49 -3.67
CA ASN A 3 15.67 -5.32 -2.24
C ASN A 3 14.37 -4.55 -2.05
N VAL A 4 13.40 -5.18 -1.46
CA VAL A 4 12.01 -4.69 -1.40
C VAL A 4 11.56 -4.59 0.05
N LEU A 5 10.94 -3.46 0.40
CA LEU A 5 10.20 -3.30 1.64
C LEU A 5 8.70 -3.34 1.34
N ILE A 6 7.96 -4.21 2.03
CA ILE A 6 6.50 -4.28 1.94
C ILE A 6 5.91 -3.77 3.25
N ILE A 7 5.43 -2.53 3.27
CA ILE A 7 4.74 -1.94 4.44
C ILE A 7 3.29 -2.44 4.43
N GLY A 8 2.85 -3.05 5.52
CA GLY A 8 1.55 -3.73 5.59
C GLY A 8 1.60 -5.17 5.07
N SER A 9 2.73 -5.83 5.26
CA SER A 9 3.02 -7.20 4.80
C SER A 9 2.13 -8.29 5.40
N THR A 10 1.46 -8.02 6.50
CA THR A 10 0.56 -8.98 7.18
C THR A 10 -0.90 -8.86 6.76
N GLY A 11 -1.21 -7.90 5.90
CA GLY A 11 -2.52 -7.79 5.25
C GLY A 11 -2.71 -8.80 4.12
N GLN A 12 -3.93 -8.87 3.57
CA GLN A 12 -4.30 -9.79 2.48
C GLN A 12 -3.31 -9.72 1.30
N ILE A 13 -3.16 -8.55 0.68
CA ILE A 13 -2.23 -8.37 -0.46
C ILE A 13 -0.78 -8.55 0.01
N GLY A 14 -0.45 -7.99 1.18
CA GLY A 14 0.92 -7.93 1.67
C GLY A 14 1.53 -9.30 1.93
N SER A 15 0.78 -10.22 2.52
CA SER A 15 1.26 -11.56 2.83
C SER A 15 1.53 -12.38 1.56
N GLU A 16 0.57 -12.41 0.64
CA GLU A 16 0.71 -13.14 -0.61
C GLU A 16 1.80 -12.53 -1.50
N LEU A 17 1.87 -11.20 -1.60
CA LEU A 17 2.91 -10.51 -2.36
C LEU A 17 4.31 -10.79 -1.78
N THR A 18 4.46 -10.70 -0.45
CA THR A 18 5.75 -10.96 0.21
C THR A 18 6.25 -12.37 -0.10
N MET A 19 5.39 -13.38 0.07
CA MET A 19 5.73 -14.77 -0.21
C MET A 19 6.10 -14.97 -1.69
N LYS A 20 5.31 -14.38 -2.60
CA LYS A 20 5.60 -14.47 -4.03
C LYS A 20 6.92 -13.81 -4.40
N LEU A 21 7.20 -12.63 -3.88
CA LEU A 21 8.46 -11.94 -4.18
C LEU A 21 9.68 -12.70 -3.62
N ARG A 22 9.57 -13.30 -2.43
CA ARG A 22 10.60 -14.16 -1.86
C ARG A 22 10.88 -15.40 -2.70
N SER A 23 9.87 -15.93 -3.40
CA SER A 23 10.04 -17.10 -4.27
C SER A 23 10.73 -16.80 -5.61
N ILE A 24 10.76 -15.55 -6.05
CA ILE A 24 11.27 -15.16 -7.38
C ILE A 24 12.51 -14.27 -7.36
N TYR A 25 12.79 -13.59 -6.24
CA TYR A 25 13.93 -12.69 -6.14
C TYR A 25 14.96 -13.13 -5.11
N ASN A 26 16.23 -13.04 -5.49
CA ASN A 26 17.38 -13.30 -4.60
C ASN A 26 17.86 -11.98 -3.98
N GLY A 27 17.08 -11.39 -3.08
CA GLY A 27 17.41 -10.14 -2.39
C GLY A 27 16.70 -10.05 -1.05
N ASN A 28 16.81 -8.90 -0.40
CA ASN A 28 16.09 -8.65 0.83
C ASN A 28 14.63 -8.30 0.53
N ILE A 29 13.72 -9.22 0.77
CA ILE A 29 12.28 -8.98 0.72
C ILE A 29 11.77 -8.85 2.15
N VAL A 30 11.76 -7.63 2.64
CA VAL A 30 11.49 -7.30 4.04
C VAL A 30 9.99 -7.15 4.29
N ALA A 31 9.47 -7.95 5.21
CA ALA A 31 8.08 -7.84 5.67
C ALA A 31 7.97 -6.74 6.73
N GLY A 32 7.46 -5.57 6.34
CA GLY A 32 7.19 -4.44 7.23
C GLY A 32 5.84 -4.60 7.92
N TYR A 33 5.81 -4.56 9.25
CA TYR A 33 4.62 -4.73 10.08
C TYR A 33 4.60 -3.76 11.26
N ILE A 34 3.47 -3.62 11.93
CA ILE A 34 3.34 -2.86 13.19
C ILE A 34 3.18 -3.80 14.38
N PRO A 35 3.53 -3.38 15.61
CA PRO A 35 3.30 -4.18 16.82
C PRO A 35 1.84 -4.62 16.94
N GLY A 36 1.62 -5.89 17.26
CA GLY A 36 0.31 -6.53 17.32
C GLY A 36 -0.17 -7.13 15.99
N ALA A 37 0.60 -6.93 14.91
CA ALA A 37 0.35 -7.52 13.59
C ALA A 37 1.61 -8.22 13.05
N GLU A 38 2.30 -8.97 13.90
CA GLU A 38 3.54 -9.67 13.57
C GLU A 38 3.30 -10.74 12.49
N PRO A 39 4.24 -10.94 11.56
CA PRO A 39 4.22 -12.07 10.64
C PRO A 39 4.14 -13.42 11.40
N LYS A 40 3.42 -14.39 10.85
CA LYS A 40 3.25 -15.73 11.43
C LYS A 40 3.53 -16.81 10.40
N GLY A 41 3.84 -18.01 10.88
CA GLY A 41 4.10 -19.19 10.04
C GLY A 41 5.16 -18.91 8.98
N GLU A 42 4.92 -19.37 7.77
CA GLU A 42 5.86 -19.26 6.66
C GLU A 42 6.28 -17.81 6.36
N LEU A 43 5.38 -16.82 6.53
CA LEU A 43 5.71 -15.41 6.34
C LEU A 43 6.80 -14.94 7.34
N ALA A 44 6.78 -15.44 8.57
CA ALA A 44 7.79 -15.13 9.58
C ALA A 44 9.12 -15.83 9.33
N GLU A 45 9.07 -17.06 8.82
CA GLU A 45 10.23 -17.96 8.71
C GLU A 45 11.00 -17.81 7.39
N SER A 46 10.32 -17.37 6.32
CA SER A 46 10.87 -17.37 4.97
C SER A 46 11.81 -16.20 4.64
N GLY A 47 11.99 -15.23 5.54
CA GLY A 47 12.87 -14.09 5.27
C GLY A 47 12.79 -12.96 6.29
N PRO A 48 13.49 -11.85 6.02
CA PRO A 48 13.59 -10.75 6.97
C PRO A 48 12.27 -10.04 7.22
N SER A 49 12.10 -9.56 8.46
CA SER A 49 10.98 -8.71 8.86
C SER A 49 11.46 -7.51 9.69
N ALA A 50 10.68 -6.44 9.71
CA ALA A 50 10.99 -5.23 10.47
C ALA A 50 9.71 -4.56 10.98
N ILE A 51 9.79 -3.92 12.16
CA ILE A 51 8.74 -3.02 12.63
C ILE A 51 8.80 -1.74 11.82
N VAL A 52 7.71 -1.43 11.10
CA VAL A 52 7.60 -0.23 10.27
C VAL A 52 6.20 0.35 10.41
N ASP A 53 6.07 1.36 11.25
CA ASP A 53 4.87 2.20 11.28
C ASP A 53 4.98 3.26 10.18
N ILE A 54 4.06 3.25 9.24
CA ILE A 54 4.04 4.19 8.12
C ILE A 54 3.94 5.66 8.58
N THR A 55 3.44 5.90 9.78
CA THR A 55 3.37 7.26 10.37
C THR A 55 4.69 7.72 11.00
N ASN A 56 5.72 6.87 10.99
CA ASN A 56 7.05 7.15 11.50
C ASN A 56 8.09 7.11 10.36
N GLU A 57 8.40 8.28 9.81
CA GLU A 57 9.36 8.43 8.70
C GLU A 57 10.73 7.84 9.03
N GLN A 58 11.20 8.02 10.28
CA GLN A 58 12.50 7.53 10.71
C GLN A 58 12.58 5.99 10.64
N GLN A 59 11.56 5.27 11.10
CA GLN A 59 11.53 3.81 11.00
C GLN A 59 11.57 3.32 9.55
N ILE A 60 10.90 4.04 8.64
CA ILE A 60 10.95 3.73 7.20
C ILE A 60 12.39 3.91 6.69
N ALA A 61 13.01 5.07 6.97
CA ALA A 61 14.36 5.40 6.53
C ALA A 61 15.41 4.43 7.09
N GLU A 62 15.36 4.10 8.38
CA GLU A 62 16.24 3.12 9.01
C GLU A 62 16.13 1.74 8.37
N THR A 63 14.91 1.30 8.06
CA THR A 63 14.67 0.02 7.40
C THR A 63 15.20 0.02 5.97
N VAL A 64 14.95 1.09 5.22
CA VAL A 64 15.48 1.27 3.85
C VAL A 64 17.00 1.22 3.86
N SER A 65 17.66 1.92 4.77
CA SER A 65 19.11 1.92 4.92
C SER A 65 19.65 0.54 5.30
N LYS A 66 19.10 -0.07 6.35
CA LYS A 66 19.56 -1.35 6.89
C LYS A 66 19.54 -2.49 5.87
N TYR A 67 18.51 -2.55 5.05
CA TYR A 67 18.31 -3.63 4.08
C TYR A 67 18.64 -3.23 2.64
N HIS A 68 19.19 -2.04 2.43
CA HIS A 68 19.53 -1.48 1.10
C HIS A 68 18.35 -1.53 0.14
N ILE A 69 17.17 -1.10 0.60
CA ILE A 69 15.91 -1.18 -0.16
C ILE A 69 15.98 -0.27 -1.39
N ASP A 70 15.60 -0.81 -2.54
CA ASP A 70 15.45 -0.08 -3.80
C ASP A 70 13.99 0.17 -4.19
N THR A 71 13.07 -0.57 -3.60
CA THR A 71 11.64 -0.50 -3.95
C THR A 71 10.77 -0.66 -2.70
N ILE A 72 9.82 0.24 -2.51
CA ILE A 72 8.86 0.22 -1.40
C ILE A 72 7.45 -0.09 -1.96
N TYR A 73 6.83 -1.15 -1.47
CA TYR A 73 5.41 -1.42 -1.65
C TYR A 73 4.66 -0.89 -0.42
N ASN A 74 3.97 0.22 -0.59
CA ASN A 74 3.14 0.81 0.46
C ASN A 74 1.73 0.23 0.40
N LEU A 75 1.47 -0.81 1.17
CA LEU A 75 0.16 -1.47 1.25
C LEU A 75 -0.62 -1.10 2.53
N ALA A 76 -0.04 -0.27 3.40
CA ALA A 76 -0.71 0.16 4.62
C ALA A 76 -1.89 1.09 4.31
N ALA A 77 -3.09 0.68 4.70
CA ALA A 77 -4.30 1.47 4.55
C ALA A 77 -5.38 1.01 5.53
N LEU A 78 -6.30 1.90 5.88
CA LEU A 78 -7.57 1.50 6.48
C LEU A 78 -8.58 1.21 5.37
N LEU A 79 -9.29 0.09 5.48
CA LEU A 79 -10.34 -0.29 4.53
C LEU A 79 -11.59 0.58 4.71
N SER A 80 -12.46 0.57 3.70
CA SER A 80 -13.59 1.50 3.56
C SER A 80 -14.43 1.68 4.82
N ALA A 81 -14.93 0.61 5.43
CA ALA A 81 -15.78 0.70 6.61
C ALA A 81 -15.06 1.31 7.82
N VAL A 82 -13.80 0.92 8.05
CA VAL A 82 -12.98 1.48 9.14
C VAL A 82 -12.59 2.93 8.87
N ALA A 83 -12.32 3.27 7.61
CA ALA A 83 -12.00 4.63 7.20
C ALA A 83 -13.19 5.59 7.43
N GLU A 84 -14.42 5.16 7.15
CA GLU A 84 -15.63 5.94 7.45
C GLU A 84 -15.85 6.11 8.95
N ALA A 85 -15.63 5.06 9.74
CA ALA A 85 -15.76 5.13 11.20
C ALA A 85 -14.66 5.98 11.87
N LYS A 86 -13.48 6.09 11.24
CA LYS A 86 -12.29 6.80 11.80
C LYS A 86 -11.61 7.66 10.74
N PRO A 87 -12.27 8.73 10.22
CA PRO A 87 -11.77 9.48 9.07
C PRO A 87 -10.43 10.20 9.32
N GLN A 88 -10.20 10.71 10.52
CA GLN A 88 -8.92 11.34 10.88
C GLN A 88 -7.76 10.33 10.87
N LEU A 89 -7.99 9.11 11.37
CA LEU A 89 -6.99 8.05 11.34
C LEU A 89 -6.74 7.57 9.91
N ALA A 90 -7.80 7.46 9.10
CA ALA A 90 -7.68 7.12 7.69
C ALA A 90 -6.83 8.13 6.92
N TRP A 91 -7.02 9.42 7.19
CA TRP A 91 -6.20 10.48 6.62
C TRP A 91 -4.74 10.41 7.10
N LYS A 92 -4.54 10.27 8.41
CA LYS A 92 -3.20 10.17 9.00
C LYS A 92 -2.39 9.01 8.39
N ILE A 93 -2.99 7.83 8.28
CA ILE A 93 -2.33 6.65 7.71
C ILE A 93 -2.22 6.77 6.18
N GLY A 94 -3.33 7.07 5.50
CA GLY A 94 -3.39 7.07 4.04
C GLY A 94 -2.60 8.19 3.39
N MET A 95 -2.67 9.40 3.94
CA MET A 95 -1.99 10.57 3.39
C MET A 95 -0.71 10.92 4.12
N GLY A 96 -0.73 11.01 5.45
CA GLY A 96 0.48 11.28 6.22
C GLY A 96 1.51 10.17 6.05
N GLY A 97 1.07 8.91 6.11
CA GLY A 97 1.95 7.77 5.86
C GLY A 97 2.51 7.73 4.45
N LEU A 98 1.68 7.97 3.43
CA LEU A 98 2.16 8.04 2.05
C LEU A 98 3.18 9.17 1.86
N PHE A 99 2.95 10.33 2.50
CA PHE A 99 3.89 11.44 2.45
C PHE A 99 5.26 11.04 3.00
N ASN A 100 5.30 10.38 4.16
CA ASN A 100 6.56 9.87 4.74
C ASN A 100 7.27 8.89 3.81
N VAL A 101 6.54 7.94 3.19
CA VAL A 101 7.11 6.99 2.22
C VAL A 101 7.72 7.71 1.03
N LEU A 102 7.03 8.71 0.49
CA LEU A 102 7.50 9.48 -0.68
C LEU A 102 8.72 10.35 -0.34
N GLU A 103 8.78 10.95 0.85
CA GLU A 103 9.97 11.71 1.30
C GLU A 103 11.19 10.79 1.47
N VAL A 104 11.02 9.63 2.12
CA VAL A 104 12.10 8.65 2.21
C VAL A 104 12.52 8.16 0.81
N ALA A 105 11.57 7.86 -0.06
CA ALA A 105 11.88 7.42 -1.42
C ALA A 105 12.62 8.49 -2.23
N ARG A 106 12.24 9.76 -2.08
CA ARG A 106 12.92 10.89 -2.72
C ARG A 106 14.38 11.02 -2.25
N THR A 107 14.61 10.94 -0.95
CA THR A 107 15.94 11.13 -0.35
C THR A 107 16.85 9.93 -0.56
N MET A 108 16.31 8.73 -0.51
CA MET A 108 17.05 7.47 -0.60
C MET A 108 16.97 6.79 -1.98
N LYS A 109 16.32 7.44 -2.96
CA LYS A 109 16.21 7.02 -4.36
C LYS A 109 15.55 5.65 -4.54
N CYS A 110 14.48 5.39 -3.79
CA CYS A 110 13.66 4.20 -3.95
C CYS A 110 12.53 4.42 -4.95
N ALA A 111 12.13 3.36 -5.66
CA ALA A 111 10.85 3.32 -6.34
C ALA A 111 9.71 3.04 -5.33
N VAL A 112 8.51 3.54 -5.61
CA VAL A 112 7.32 3.36 -4.74
C VAL A 112 6.17 2.80 -5.54
N PHE A 113 5.57 1.73 -5.04
CA PHE A 113 4.27 1.25 -5.47
C PHE A 113 3.25 1.48 -4.36
N THR A 114 2.16 2.20 -4.68
CA THR A 114 1.04 2.40 -3.76
C THR A 114 -0.27 2.05 -4.46
N PRO A 115 -1.04 1.04 -4.00
CA PRO A 115 -2.28 0.67 -4.66
C PRO A 115 -3.34 1.76 -4.50
N SER A 116 -3.98 2.10 -5.62
CA SER A 116 -5.25 2.80 -5.65
C SER A 116 -6.41 1.80 -5.70
N SER A 117 -7.61 2.26 -5.99
CA SER A 117 -8.83 1.46 -5.95
C SER A 117 -9.88 2.02 -6.91
N ILE A 118 -10.80 1.20 -7.37
CA ILE A 118 -12.03 1.69 -8.01
C ILE A 118 -12.87 2.57 -7.08
N GLY A 119 -12.58 2.58 -5.78
CA GLY A 119 -13.16 3.51 -4.81
C GLY A 119 -12.87 4.99 -5.09
N VAL A 120 -11.95 5.31 -6.02
CA VAL A 120 -11.73 6.69 -6.52
C VAL A 120 -12.89 7.21 -7.38
N PHE A 121 -13.71 6.34 -7.92
CA PHE A 121 -14.83 6.70 -8.75
C PHE A 121 -16.04 7.13 -7.91
N GLY A 122 -16.86 7.98 -8.49
CA GLY A 122 -18.08 8.49 -7.87
C GLY A 122 -19.27 8.45 -8.82
N ASN A 123 -20.38 9.03 -8.39
CA ASN A 123 -21.64 8.99 -9.15
C ASN A 123 -21.54 9.63 -10.55
N ASN A 124 -20.63 10.59 -10.73
CA ASN A 124 -20.43 11.32 -11.99
C ASN A 124 -19.39 10.64 -12.90
N THR A 125 -18.78 9.55 -12.47
CA THR A 125 -17.85 8.77 -13.30
C THR A 125 -18.66 7.95 -14.30
N PRO A 126 -18.31 7.95 -15.60
CA PRO A 126 -18.93 7.06 -16.58
C PRO A 126 -18.84 5.60 -16.13
N LYS A 127 -19.97 4.87 -16.17
CA LYS A 127 -20.02 3.47 -15.68
C LYS A 127 -19.68 2.44 -16.73
N ASP A 128 -19.92 2.78 -18.00
CA ASP A 128 -19.59 1.91 -19.13
C ASP A 128 -18.25 2.34 -19.74
N LYS A 129 -17.36 1.37 -19.97
CA LYS A 129 -16.03 1.58 -20.56
C LYS A 129 -15.27 2.75 -19.92
N THR A 130 -15.30 2.81 -18.59
CA THR A 130 -14.65 3.88 -17.80
C THR A 130 -13.22 4.13 -18.27
N PRO A 131 -12.90 5.31 -18.83
CA PRO A 131 -11.55 5.58 -19.30
C PRO A 131 -10.57 5.78 -18.15
N GLN A 132 -9.28 5.63 -18.43
CA GLN A 132 -8.21 5.86 -17.43
C GLN A 132 -8.26 7.28 -16.90
N ASP A 133 -8.38 8.25 -17.81
CA ASP A 133 -8.55 9.67 -17.48
C ASP A 133 -10.04 10.02 -17.44
N THR A 134 -10.56 10.10 -16.23
CA THR A 134 -11.98 10.32 -15.99
C THR A 134 -12.23 11.07 -14.68
N ILE A 135 -13.48 11.47 -14.46
CA ILE A 135 -13.90 12.15 -13.23
C ILE A 135 -13.74 11.21 -12.05
N ARG A 136 -12.91 11.62 -11.09
CA ARG A 136 -12.72 10.96 -9.80
C ARG A 136 -13.34 11.83 -8.71
N ASN A 137 -14.55 11.50 -8.32
CA ASN A 137 -15.30 12.26 -7.32
C ASN A 137 -15.92 11.31 -6.28
N PRO A 138 -15.08 10.64 -5.46
CA PRO A 138 -15.53 9.71 -4.45
C PRO A 138 -16.32 10.42 -3.34
N ARG A 139 -17.17 9.66 -2.65
CA ARG A 139 -17.95 10.15 -1.51
C ARG A 139 -17.59 9.45 -0.21
N THR A 140 -16.54 8.67 -0.20
CA THR A 140 -16.04 7.94 0.96
C THR A 140 -14.67 8.48 1.36
N MET A 141 -14.36 8.46 2.64
CA MET A 141 -13.04 8.86 3.15
C MET A 141 -11.93 8.02 2.55
N TYR A 142 -12.18 6.72 2.38
CA TYR A 142 -11.27 5.82 1.68
C TYR A 142 -10.99 6.29 0.25
N GLY A 143 -12.05 6.56 -0.52
CA GLY A 143 -11.90 7.04 -1.89
C GLY A 143 -11.19 8.40 -1.97
N VAL A 144 -11.49 9.33 -1.06
CA VAL A 144 -10.81 10.63 -0.96
C VAL A 144 -9.30 10.43 -0.73
N THR A 145 -8.89 9.56 0.21
CA THR A 145 -7.46 9.30 0.43
C THR A 145 -6.80 8.66 -0.78
N LYS A 146 -7.50 7.79 -1.52
CA LYS A 146 -6.96 7.16 -2.73
C LYS A 146 -6.76 8.16 -3.87
N VAL A 147 -7.73 9.03 -4.14
CA VAL A 147 -7.58 10.11 -5.15
C VAL A 147 -6.43 11.05 -4.78
N SER A 148 -6.40 11.49 -3.52
CA SER A 148 -5.33 12.37 -3.04
C SER A 148 -3.96 11.69 -3.14
N GLY A 149 -3.89 10.39 -2.86
CA GLY A 149 -2.66 9.59 -2.99
C GLY A 149 -2.18 9.46 -4.43
N GLU A 150 -3.09 9.28 -5.41
CA GLU A 150 -2.73 9.30 -6.82
C GLU A 150 -2.09 10.66 -7.20
N LEU A 151 -2.76 11.76 -6.85
CA LEU A 151 -2.28 13.12 -7.16
C LEU A 151 -0.94 13.44 -6.47
N LEU A 152 -0.77 13.02 -5.22
CA LEU A 152 0.49 13.20 -4.50
C LEU A 152 1.63 12.40 -5.13
N SER A 153 1.37 11.17 -5.54
CA SER A 153 2.34 10.31 -6.22
C SER A 153 2.77 10.90 -7.58
N ASP A 154 1.82 11.38 -8.35
CA ASP A 154 2.08 12.07 -9.63
C ASP A 154 2.92 13.34 -9.40
N TYR A 155 2.61 14.13 -8.37
CA TYR A 155 3.40 15.31 -8.02
C TYR A 155 4.86 14.95 -7.68
N TYR A 156 5.09 13.90 -6.88
CA TYR A 156 6.45 13.46 -6.54
C TYR A 156 7.21 12.92 -7.75
N ASN A 157 6.54 12.26 -8.65
CA ASN A 157 7.13 11.82 -9.91
C ASN A 157 7.57 13.01 -10.77
N ILE A 158 6.65 13.94 -11.03
CA ILE A 158 6.90 15.10 -11.92
C ILE A 158 7.92 16.06 -11.30
N ARG A 159 7.79 16.36 -10.00
CA ARG A 159 8.59 17.39 -9.34
C ARG A 159 9.96 16.91 -8.90
N PHE A 160 10.06 15.67 -8.45
CA PHE A 160 11.27 15.13 -7.82
C PHE A 160 11.86 13.91 -8.53
N GLY A 161 11.20 13.39 -9.56
CA GLY A 161 11.66 12.23 -10.31
C GLY A 161 11.57 10.90 -9.55
N VAL A 162 10.74 10.81 -8.51
CA VAL A 162 10.51 9.55 -7.79
C VAL A 162 9.74 8.60 -8.72
N ASP A 163 10.24 7.38 -8.92
CA ASP A 163 9.51 6.35 -9.68
C ASP A 163 8.32 5.87 -8.86
N THR A 164 7.15 6.49 -9.08
CA THR A 164 5.89 6.13 -8.43
C THR A 164 5.00 5.37 -9.37
N ARG A 165 4.41 4.26 -8.88
CA ARG A 165 3.50 3.42 -9.65
C ARG A 165 2.27 3.08 -8.83
N SER A 166 1.12 2.97 -9.51
CA SER A 166 -0.15 2.65 -8.88
C SER A 166 -1.04 1.84 -9.82
N VAL A 167 -1.93 1.04 -9.22
CA VAL A 167 -2.99 0.31 -9.93
C VAL A 167 -4.30 0.52 -9.16
N ARG A 168 -5.37 0.85 -9.86
CA ARG A 168 -6.72 0.91 -9.27
C ARG A 168 -7.28 -0.51 -9.18
N PHE A 169 -7.10 -1.13 -8.03
CA PHE A 169 -7.64 -2.47 -7.81
C PHE A 169 -9.18 -2.46 -7.77
N PRO A 170 -9.82 -3.46 -8.39
CA PRO A 170 -11.22 -3.80 -8.12
C PRO A 170 -11.34 -4.54 -6.79
N GLY A 171 -12.45 -5.24 -6.56
CA GLY A 171 -12.53 -6.23 -5.49
C GLY A 171 -11.50 -7.33 -5.69
N LEU A 172 -10.77 -7.65 -4.64
CA LEU A 172 -9.72 -8.68 -4.68
C LEU A 172 -10.23 -9.95 -4.00
N ILE A 173 -9.90 -11.08 -4.59
CA ILE A 173 -10.20 -12.41 -4.08
C ILE A 173 -8.92 -13.01 -3.52
N SER A 174 -8.98 -13.57 -2.33
CA SER A 174 -7.90 -14.34 -1.72
C SER A 174 -8.44 -15.73 -1.33
N TYR A 175 -7.60 -16.76 -1.52
CA TYR A 175 -7.86 -18.09 -0.99
C TYR A 175 -7.09 -18.37 0.31
N VAL A 176 -6.25 -17.44 0.74
CA VAL A 176 -5.39 -17.57 1.93
C VAL A 176 -5.97 -16.80 3.11
N THR A 177 -6.42 -15.57 2.86
CA THR A 177 -6.92 -14.69 3.90
C THR A 177 -8.42 -14.91 4.09
N PRO A 178 -8.89 -15.21 5.32
CA PRO A 178 -10.32 -15.30 5.61
C PRO A 178 -11.05 -14.03 5.24
N PRO A 179 -12.33 -14.12 4.81
CA PRO A 179 -13.15 -12.95 4.53
C PRO A 179 -13.30 -12.06 5.77
N GLY A 180 -13.33 -10.75 5.57
CA GLY A 180 -13.51 -9.78 6.65
C GLY A 180 -13.14 -8.35 6.28
N GLY A 181 -13.94 -7.42 6.77
CA GLY A 181 -13.64 -5.99 6.77
C GLY A 181 -13.68 -5.25 5.44
N GLY A 182 -14.18 -5.85 4.37
CA GLY A 182 -14.22 -5.17 3.07
C GLY A 182 -14.93 -5.94 1.96
N THR A 183 -14.50 -5.68 0.73
CA THR A 183 -15.12 -6.18 -0.51
C THR A 183 -14.74 -7.62 -0.88
N THR A 184 -14.08 -8.36 -0.01
CA THR A 184 -13.65 -9.74 -0.24
C THR A 184 -14.70 -10.78 0.14
N ASP A 185 -15.80 -10.35 0.76
CA ASP A 185 -16.80 -11.25 1.36
C ASP A 185 -17.65 -11.98 0.30
N TYR A 186 -17.67 -11.49 -0.94
CA TYR A 186 -18.44 -12.10 -2.02
C TYR A 186 -17.74 -13.26 -2.76
N ALA A 187 -16.54 -13.62 -2.34
CA ALA A 187 -15.79 -14.72 -2.95
C ALA A 187 -15.96 -16.07 -2.24
N VAL A 188 -16.81 -16.13 -1.24
CA VAL A 188 -16.97 -17.28 -0.33
C VAL A 188 -18.32 -17.97 -0.49
N ASP A 189 -19.23 -17.44 -1.31
CA ASP A 189 -20.55 -18.03 -1.61
C ASP A 189 -20.55 -18.83 -2.90
#